data_62a69e8e0215b24507ba99c9349f90d5
#
_entry.id   62a69e8e0215b24507ba99c9349f90d5
#
_cell.length_a   1.000
_cell.length_b   1.000
_cell.length_c   1.000
_cell.angle_alpha   90.00
_cell.angle_beta   90.00
_cell.angle_gamma   90.00
#
_symmetry.space_group_name_H-M   'P 1'
#
loop_
_entity.id
_entity.type
_entity.pdbx_description
1 polymer ?
#
loop_
_entity_poly.entity_id
_entity_poly.type
_entity_poly.pdbx_seq_one_letter_code
_entity_poly.pdbx_strand_id
1 'polypeptide(L)'
;NELPPEIQIPQMIDVVNKYGIFMKEHNTDYLSTESLKWQPRLGIHAANIAPEFGVAETKAFVNVLEEGGHSDLLNDFFQISYDSMKWKKWMLKNTSANDMDRAIIAGHYVFSSDEFIKLKAEAIDRVDNLDHILKNKVKESIYRYMKVFNLT
;
A
#
# COMPACT_ATOMS: atom_id res chain seq x y z
N ASN A 1 2.31 -8.13 28.88
CA ASN A 1 0.95 -8.55 28.44
C ASN A 1 0.31 -7.34 27.74
N GLU A 2 0.29 -7.37 26.43
CA GLU A 2 -0.46 -6.36 25.67
C GLU A 2 -1.95 -6.72 25.71
N LEU A 3 -2.79 -5.71 25.95
CA LEU A 3 -4.24 -5.90 25.89
C LEU A 3 -4.66 -6.16 24.43
N PRO A 4 -5.61 -7.06 24.19
CA PRO A 4 -6.17 -7.26 22.85
C PRO A 4 -6.75 -5.96 22.27
N PRO A 5 -6.68 -5.73 20.96
CA PRO A 5 -7.23 -4.54 20.30
C PRO A 5 -8.71 -4.30 20.62
N GLU A 6 -9.49 -5.36 20.78
CA GLU A 6 -10.91 -5.30 21.11
C GLU A 6 -11.19 -4.63 22.49
N ILE A 7 -10.20 -4.65 23.38
CA ILE A 7 -10.29 -4.00 24.70
C ILE A 7 -9.62 -2.62 24.66
N GLN A 8 -8.53 -2.47 23.90
CA GLN A 8 -7.79 -1.21 23.83
C GLN A 8 -8.59 -0.09 23.15
N ILE A 9 -9.23 -0.38 22.02
CA ILE A 9 -9.94 0.64 21.23
C ILE A 9 -11.04 1.34 22.03
N PRO A 10 -11.98 0.65 22.70
CA PRO A 10 -12.98 1.29 23.53
C PRO A 10 -12.38 2.18 24.64
N GLN A 11 -11.33 1.72 25.30
CA GLN A 11 -10.66 2.52 26.35
C GLN A 11 -10.03 3.79 25.80
N MET A 12 -9.40 3.71 24.62
CA MET A 12 -8.83 4.88 23.94
C MET A 12 -9.92 5.87 23.52
N ILE A 13 -11.07 5.38 23.03
CA ILE A 13 -12.20 6.22 22.65
C ILE A 13 -12.78 6.94 23.88
N ASP A 14 -12.92 6.26 25.00
CA ASP A 14 -13.36 6.89 26.25
C ASP A 14 -12.43 8.02 26.69
N VAL A 15 -11.12 7.82 26.53
CA VAL A 15 -10.13 8.86 26.84
C VAL A 15 -10.26 10.07 25.91
N VAL A 16 -10.33 9.86 24.58
CA VAL A 16 -10.44 10.98 23.64
C VAL A 16 -11.75 11.74 23.81
N ASN A 17 -12.85 11.04 24.10
CA ASN A 17 -14.15 11.66 24.39
C ASN A 17 -14.11 12.51 25.65
N LYS A 18 -13.46 12.03 26.73
CA LYS A 18 -13.27 12.78 27.98
C LYS A 18 -12.56 14.12 27.78
N TYR A 19 -11.62 14.17 26.83
CA TYR A 19 -10.86 15.39 26.55
C TYR A 19 -11.40 16.19 25.35
N GLY A 20 -12.47 15.76 24.72
CA GLY A 20 -13.07 16.43 23.56
C GLY A 20 -12.13 16.52 22.34
N ILE A 21 -11.29 15.51 22.16
CA ILE A 21 -10.34 15.41 21.04
C ILE A 21 -10.72 14.28 20.08
N PHE A 22 -10.11 14.30 18.90
CA PHE A 22 -10.37 13.30 17.86
C PHE A 22 -9.35 12.17 17.89
N MET A 23 -9.81 10.95 17.60
CA MET A 23 -8.97 9.78 17.46
C MET A 23 -8.59 9.55 16.00
N LYS A 24 -7.30 9.38 15.73
CA LYS A 24 -6.77 8.92 14.45
C LYS A 24 -6.11 7.57 14.62
N GLU A 25 -6.50 6.61 13.80
CA GLU A 25 -5.81 5.33 13.70
C GLU A 25 -4.63 5.43 12.71
N HIS A 26 -3.50 4.85 13.09
CA HIS A 26 -2.30 4.77 12.27
C HIS A 26 -2.16 3.35 11.71
N ASN A 27 -1.67 3.20 10.47
CA ASN A 27 -1.50 1.92 9.79
C ASN A 27 -2.83 1.17 9.51
N THR A 28 -3.78 1.86 8.91
CA THR A 28 -5.08 1.29 8.49
C THR A 28 -4.98 0.54 7.15
N ASP A 29 -3.76 0.33 6.67
CA ASP A 29 -3.48 -0.34 5.41
C ASP A 29 -3.88 -1.82 5.44
N TYR A 30 -4.30 -2.36 4.29
CA TYR A 30 -4.61 -3.77 4.04
C TYR A 30 -5.78 -4.36 4.84
N LEU A 31 -6.52 -3.55 5.57
CA LEU A 31 -7.71 -4.02 6.25
C LEU A 31 -8.81 -4.42 5.26
N SER A 32 -9.59 -5.43 5.63
CA SER A 32 -10.76 -5.82 4.86
C SER A 32 -11.79 -4.69 4.83
N THR A 33 -12.63 -4.67 3.79
CA THR A 33 -13.73 -3.71 3.70
C THR A 33 -14.65 -3.80 4.92
N GLU A 34 -14.85 -4.99 5.46
CA GLU A 34 -15.67 -5.20 6.64
C GLU A 34 -15.02 -4.61 7.89
N SER A 35 -13.72 -4.83 8.09
CA SER A 35 -12.97 -4.21 9.19
C SER A 35 -12.98 -2.69 9.12
N LEU A 36 -12.80 -2.12 7.92
CA LEU A 36 -12.84 -0.66 7.72
C LEU A 36 -14.19 -0.04 8.10
N LYS A 37 -15.31 -0.72 7.84
CA LYS A 37 -16.65 -0.23 8.22
C LYS A 37 -16.85 -0.06 9.72
N TRP A 38 -16.08 -0.78 10.53
CA TRP A 38 -16.15 -0.66 11.98
C TRP A 38 -15.48 0.61 12.49
N GLN A 39 -14.50 1.17 11.83
CA GLN A 39 -13.76 2.34 12.32
C GLN A 39 -14.65 3.54 12.63
N PRO A 40 -15.46 4.07 11.69
CA PRO A 40 -16.35 5.18 12.00
C PRO A 40 -17.44 4.80 13.01
N ARG A 41 -17.88 3.54 13.02
CA ARG A 41 -18.90 3.05 14.00
C ARG A 41 -18.36 3.01 15.42
N LEU A 42 -17.07 2.78 15.58
CA LEU A 42 -16.38 2.79 16.87
C LEU A 42 -16.02 4.21 17.34
N GLY A 43 -16.21 5.23 16.51
CA GLY A 43 -15.84 6.61 16.85
C GLY A 43 -14.39 6.96 16.49
N ILE A 44 -13.78 6.22 15.58
CA ILE A 44 -12.48 6.59 15.00
C ILE A 44 -12.72 7.65 13.92
N HIS A 45 -12.12 8.82 14.08
CA HIS A 45 -12.40 10.01 13.28
C HIS A 45 -11.54 10.15 12.03
N ALA A 46 -10.36 9.54 12.04
CA ALA A 46 -9.42 9.59 10.92
C ALA A 46 -8.61 8.30 10.81
N ALA A 47 -8.23 7.96 9.60
CA ALA A 47 -7.38 6.81 9.29
C ALA A 47 -6.16 7.24 8.46
N ASN A 48 -5.03 6.60 8.68
CA ASN A 48 -3.81 6.84 7.92
C ASN A 48 -3.51 5.63 7.03
N ILE A 49 -3.55 5.84 5.73
CA ILE A 49 -3.27 4.84 4.70
C ILE A 49 -2.14 5.38 3.82
N ALA A 50 -1.09 4.60 3.59
CA ALA A 50 0.01 5.02 2.73
C ALA A 50 0.68 3.85 1.97
N PRO A 51 1.27 2.82 2.61
CA PRO A 51 1.96 1.74 1.91
C PRO A 51 1.08 0.99 0.91
N GLU A 52 -0.19 0.77 1.22
CA GLU A 52 -1.12 0.05 0.33
C GLU A 52 -1.27 0.73 -1.03
N PHE A 53 -1.29 2.07 -1.08
CA PHE A 53 -1.37 2.80 -2.34
C PHE A 53 -0.11 2.62 -3.18
N GLY A 54 1.06 2.67 -2.55
CA GLY A 54 2.33 2.41 -3.23
C GLY A 54 2.45 0.97 -3.72
N VAL A 55 1.97 0.00 -2.95
CA VAL A 55 1.93 -1.40 -3.38
C VAL A 55 0.91 -1.62 -4.50
N ALA A 56 -0.23 -0.91 -4.50
CA ALA A 56 -1.19 -0.97 -5.60
C ALA A 56 -0.57 -0.47 -6.92
N GLU A 57 0.17 0.63 -6.89
CA GLU A 57 0.92 1.12 -8.05
C GLU A 57 1.99 0.12 -8.50
N THR A 58 2.75 -0.43 -7.55
CA THR A 58 3.77 -1.45 -7.84
C THR A 58 3.18 -2.68 -8.52
N LYS A 59 2.08 -3.21 -7.99
CA LYS A 59 1.39 -4.36 -8.60
C LYS A 59 0.86 -4.03 -10.00
N ALA A 60 0.32 -2.83 -10.20
CA ALA A 60 -0.14 -2.40 -11.51
C ALA A 60 1.02 -2.35 -12.52
N PHE A 61 2.17 -1.82 -12.13
CA PHE A 61 3.37 -1.79 -12.97
C PHE A 61 3.83 -3.21 -13.34
N VAL A 62 3.94 -4.10 -12.36
CA VAL A 62 4.31 -5.51 -12.58
C VAL A 62 3.33 -6.19 -13.52
N ASN A 63 2.02 -6.08 -13.28
CA ASN A 63 1.00 -6.73 -14.11
C ASN A 63 1.04 -6.25 -15.56
N VAL A 64 1.21 -4.96 -15.79
CA VAL A 64 1.28 -4.41 -17.16
C VAL A 64 2.50 -4.94 -17.91
N LEU A 65 3.65 -5.02 -17.24
CA LEU A 65 4.87 -5.58 -17.86
C LEU A 65 4.72 -7.08 -18.14
N GLU A 66 4.11 -7.82 -17.23
CA GLU A 66 3.88 -9.26 -17.36
C GLU A 66 2.90 -9.56 -18.50
N GLU A 67 1.73 -8.90 -18.53
CA GLU A 67 0.71 -9.05 -19.56
C GLU A 67 1.21 -8.61 -20.95
N GLY A 68 2.07 -7.58 -21.00
CA GLY A 68 2.71 -7.10 -22.22
C GLY A 68 3.90 -7.95 -22.70
N GLY A 69 4.32 -8.97 -21.93
CA GLY A 69 5.47 -9.81 -22.27
C GLY A 69 6.82 -9.11 -22.15
N HIS A 70 6.91 -8.00 -21.40
CA HIS A 70 8.13 -7.23 -21.16
C HIS A 70 8.96 -7.81 -20.02
N SER A 71 9.37 -9.07 -20.16
CA SER A 71 10.07 -9.82 -19.10
C SER A 71 11.44 -9.25 -18.75
N ASP A 72 12.10 -8.59 -19.67
CA ASP A 72 13.36 -7.87 -19.44
C ASP A 72 13.16 -6.73 -18.44
N LEU A 73 12.21 -5.83 -18.70
CA LEU A 73 11.88 -4.71 -17.79
C LEU A 73 11.37 -5.20 -16.44
N LEU A 74 10.61 -6.29 -16.45
CA LEU A 74 10.09 -6.90 -15.21
C LEU A 74 11.23 -7.43 -14.33
N ASN A 75 12.20 -8.13 -14.92
CA ASN A 75 13.35 -8.64 -14.20
C ASN A 75 14.21 -7.49 -13.65
N ASP A 76 14.45 -6.45 -14.44
CA ASP A 76 15.20 -5.27 -14.00
C ASP A 76 14.50 -4.57 -12.83
N PHE A 77 13.18 -4.42 -12.90
CA PHE A 77 12.39 -3.88 -11.80
C PHE A 77 12.54 -4.72 -10.51
N PHE A 78 12.40 -6.03 -10.62
CA PHE A 78 12.56 -6.91 -9.47
C PHE A 78 13.96 -6.83 -8.87
N GLN A 79 14.99 -6.75 -9.69
CA GLN A 79 16.36 -6.59 -9.23
C GLN A 79 16.56 -5.26 -8.47
N ILE A 80 16.14 -4.13 -9.07
CA ILE A 80 16.23 -2.80 -8.43
C ILE A 80 15.49 -2.80 -7.09
N SER A 81 14.27 -3.33 -7.07
CA SER A 81 13.44 -3.34 -5.88
C SER A 81 14.01 -4.26 -4.78
N TYR A 82 14.43 -5.47 -5.14
CA TYR A 82 14.99 -6.43 -4.21
C TYR A 82 16.31 -5.94 -3.59
N ASP A 83 17.23 -5.42 -4.41
CA ASP A 83 18.54 -4.93 -3.98
C ASP A 83 18.45 -3.68 -3.11
N SER A 84 17.36 -2.94 -3.18
CA SER A 84 17.10 -1.82 -2.28
C SER A 84 17.07 -2.23 -0.80
N MET A 85 16.84 -3.50 -0.52
CA MET A 85 16.68 -4.09 0.82
C MET A 85 15.56 -3.43 1.67
N LYS A 86 14.74 -2.55 1.08
CA LYS A 86 13.70 -1.81 1.81
C LYS A 86 12.54 -2.71 2.26
N TRP A 87 12.43 -3.91 1.69
CA TRP A 87 11.49 -4.94 2.12
C TRP A 87 11.80 -5.51 3.51
N LYS A 88 13.05 -5.47 4.00
CA LYS A 88 13.48 -6.11 5.26
C LYS A 88 12.63 -5.71 6.47
N LYS A 89 12.25 -4.45 6.58
CA LYS A 89 11.45 -3.93 7.69
C LYS A 89 10.02 -4.49 7.75
N TRP A 90 9.54 -5.08 6.65
CA TRP A 90 8.20 -5.64 6.52
C TRP A 90 8.14 -7.14 6.72
N MET A 91 9.31 -7.80 6.81
CA MET A 91 9.38 -9.25 6.94
C MET A 91 9.21 -9.68 8.40
N LEU A 92 8.24 -10.54 8.62
CA LEU A 92 8.10 -11.24 9.90
C LEU A 92 9.15 -12.37 10.01
N LYS A 93 9.49 -12.76 11.26
CA LYS A 93 10.51 -13.79 11.51
C LYS A 93 10.28 -15.12 10.79
N ASN A 94 9.03 -15.49 10.54
CA ASN A 94 8.64 -16.76 9.92
C ASN A 94 7.86 -16.51 8.61
N THR A 95 8.19 -15.45 7.86
CA THR A 95 7.53 -15.15 6.60
C THR A 95 7.79 -16.22 5.54
N SER A 96 6.74 -16.57 4.79
CA SER A 96 6.83 -17.40 3.59
C SER A 96 7.06 -16.58 2.31
N ALA A 97 7.24 -15.26 2.43
CA ALA A 97 7.43 -14.36 1.28
C ALA A 97 8.66 -14.78 0.48
N ASN A 98 8.48 -14.99 -0.82
CA ASN A 98 9.56 -15.24 -1.77
C ASN A 98 10.22 -13.91 -2.20
N ASP A 99 11.20 -13.95 -3.09
CA ASP A 99 11.93 -12.76 -3.51
C ASP A 99 11.07 -11.81 -4.37
N MET A 100 10.11 -12.33 -5.12
CA MET A 100 9.14 -11.53 -5.86
C MET A 100 8.19 -10.78 -4.90
N ASP A 101 7.68 -11.45 -3.86
CA ASP A 101 6.85 -10.79 -2.83
C ASP A 101 7.62 -9.66 -2.15
N ARG A 102 8.90 -9.88 -1.84
CA ARG A 102 9.79 -8.88 -1.26
C ARG A 102 10.00 -7.69 -2.18
N ALA A 103 10.22 -7.94 -3.47
CA ALA A 103 10.38 -6.90 -4.48
C ALA A 103 9.09 -6.09 -4.64
N ILE A 104 7.92 -6.71 -4.68
CA ILE A 104 6.62 -6.03 -4.78
C ILE A 104 6.37 -5.14 -3.56
N ILE A 105 6.63 -5.63 -2.34
CA ILE A 105 6.47 -4.84 -1.12
C ILE A 105 7.40 -3.64 -1.09
N ALA A 106 8.62 -3.77 -1.63
CA ALA A 106 9.61 -2.69 -1.66
C ALA A 106 9.46 -1.74 -2.85
N GLY A 107 8.72 -2.11 -3.90
CA GLY A 107 8.71 -1.44 -5.19
C GLY A 107 8.49 0.07 -5.12
N HIS A 108 7.46 0.50 -4.40
CA HIS A 108 7.17 1.94 -4.28
C HIS A 108 8.27 2.76 -3.57
N TYR A 109 9.18 2.13 -2.85
CA TYR A 109 10.31 2.83 -2.22
C TYR A 109 11.45 3.13 -3.18
N VAL A 110 11.46 2.53 -4.38
CA VAL A 110 12.49 2.80 -5.39
C VAL A 110 12.00 3.71 -6.51
N PHE A 111 10.73 4.11 -6.52
CA PHE A 111 10.15 4.94 -7.59
C PHE A 111 10.82 6.29 -7.82
N SER A 112 11.56 6.80 -6.84
CA SER A 112 12.35 8.02 -6.96
C SER A 112 13.85 7.78 -7.24
N SER A 113 14.28 6.53 -7.40
CA SER A 113 15.67 6.24 -7.75
C SER A 113 15.93 6.47 -9.23
N ASP A 114 17.18 6.83 -9.55
CA ASP A 114 17.59 7.08 -10.94
C ASP A 114 17.42 5.84 -11.82
N GLU A 115 17.66 4.66 -11.26
CA GLU A 115 17.52 3.38 -11.95
C GLU A 115 16.06 3.14 -12.33
N PHE A 116 15.13 3.35 -11.39
CA PHE A 116 13.71 3.17 -11.67
C PHE A 116 13.17 4.23 -12.63
N ILE A 117 13.63 5.48 -12.53
CA ILE A 117 13.22 6.56 -13.46
C ILE A 117 13.59 6.20 -14.90
N LYS A 118 14.78 5.64 -15.12
CA LYS A 118 15.22 5.17 -16.45
C LYS A 118 14.39 3.99 -16.93
N LEU A 119 14.21 2.99 -16.07
CA LEU A 119 13.37 1.82 -16.35
C LEU A 119 11.93 2.23 -16.72
N LYS A 120 11.35 3.14 -15.96
CA LYS A 120 10.00 3.64 -16.22
C LYS A 120 9.90 4.40 -17.54
N ALA A 121 10.90 5.20 -17.89
CA ALA A 121 10.95 5.87 -19.19
C ALA A 121 10.92 4.86 -20.33
N GLU A 122 11.74 3.81 -20.25
CA GLU A 122 11.74 2.73 -21.24
C GLU A 122 10.41 1.95 -21.29
N ALA A 123 9.78 1.73 -20.13
CA ALA A 123 8.46 1.11 -20.09
C ALA A 123 7.37 1.99 -20.73
N ILE A 124 7.44 3.31 -20.59
CA ILE A 124 6.52 4.26 -21.26
C ILE A 124 6.65 4.18 -22.79
N ASP A 125 7.85 3.99 -23.31
CA ASP A 125 8.09 3.86 -24.75
C ASP A 125 7.52 2.54 -25.33
N ARG A 126 7.35 1.52 -24.50
CA ARG A 126 6.88 0.18 -24.90
C ARG A 126 5.41 -0.10 -24.56
N VAL A 127 4.82 0.61 -23.61
CA VAL A 127 3.47 0.38 -23.09
C VAL A 127 2.63 1.63 -23.22
N ASP A 128 1.63 1.55 -24.09
CA ASP A 128 0.70 2.65 -24.30
C ASP A 128 -0.04 3.03 -23.01
N ASN A 129 -0.09 4.32 -22.71
CA ASN A 129 -0.83 4.87 -21.59
C ASN A 129 -0.41 4.34 -20.20
N LEU A 130 0.83 3.87 -20.02
CA LEU A 130 1.31 3.30 -18.76
C LEU A 130 0.99 4.19 -17.55
N ASP A 131 1.34 5.46 -17.59
CA ASP A 131 1.07 6.40 -16.48
C ASP A 131 -0.41 6.52 -16.15
N HIS A 132 -1.28 6.47 -17.15
CA HIS A 132 -2.72 6.51 -16.94
C HIS A 132 -3.22 5.23 -16.25
N ILE A 133 -2.71 4.07 -16.64
CA ILE A 133 -3.06 2.78 -16.02
C ILE A 133 -2.64 2.77 -14.55
N LEU A 134 -1.39 3.14 -14.25
CA LEU A 134 -0.87 3.19 -12.88
C LEU A 134 -1.69 4.14 -12.01
N LYS A 135 -1.94 5.35 -12.50
CA LYS A 135 -2.74 6.37 -11.81
C LYS A 135 -4.16 5.90 -11.51
N ASN A 136 -4.79 5.18 -12.44
CA ASN A 136 -6.13 4.66 -12.22
C ASN A 136 -6.14 3.57 -11.15
N LYS A 137 -5.14 2.71 -11.09
CA LYS A 137 -5.05 1.67 -10.05
C LYS A 137 -4.87 2.27 -8.65
N VAL A 138 -4.07 3.32 -8.52
CA VAL A 138 -3.97 4.07 -7.26
C VAL A 138 -5.30 4.72 -6.90
N LYS A 139 -5.97 5.36 -7.87
CA LYS A 139 -7.30 5.96 -7.65
C LYS A 139 -8.35 4.93 -7.21
N GLU A 140 -8.38 3.74 -7.83
CA GLU A 140 -9.27 2.65 -7.42
C GLU A 140 -9.05 2.27 -5.95
N SER A 141 -7.79 2.15 -5.54
CA SER A 141 -7.44 1.84 -4.14
C SER A 141 -7.88 2.94 -3.18
N ILE A 142 -7.63 4.22 -3.51
CA ILE A 142 -8.09 5.37 -2.71
C ILE A 142 -9.62 5.39 -2.65
N TYR A 143 -10.29 5.21 -3.78
CA TYR A 143 -11.76 5.25 -3.87
C TYR A 143 -12.42 4.17 -3.01
N ARG A 144 -11.81 2.98 -2.88
CA ARG A 144 -12.26 1.93 -1.97
C ARG A 144 -12.41 2.46 -0.54
N TYR A 145 -11.40 3.16 -0.02
CA TYR A 145 -11.43 3.75 1.31
C TYR A 145 -12.47 4.87 1.43
N MET A 146 -12.49 5.78 0.46
CA MET A 146 -13.45 6.88 0.45
C MET A 146 -14.89 6.36 0.49
N LYS A 147 -15.19 5.33 -0.32
CA LYS A 147 -16.52 4.71 -0.34
C LYS A 147 -16.88 4.04 0.98
N VAL A 148 -15.94 3.33 1.61
CA VAL A 148 -16.19 2.64 2.89
C VAL A 148 -16.42 3.65 4.02
N PHE A 149 -15.74 4.78 3.97
CA PHE A 149 -15.87 5.85 4.98
C PHE A 149 -16.97 6.88 4.65
N ASN A 150 -17.79 6.65 3.61
CA ASN A 150 -18.85 7.56 3.15
C ASN A 150 -18.32 8.99 2.83
N LEU A 151 -17.20 9.09 2.15
CA LEU A 151 -16.58 10.34 1.73
C LEU A 151 -16.83 10.67 0.23
N THR A 152 -17.65 9.86 -0.43
CA THR A 152 -18.04 10.02 -1.85
C THR A 152 -19.54 10.00 -2.01
#